data_81d3ecbb31713ffe6c87b45cac952031
#
_entry.id   81d3ecbb31713ffe6c87b45cac952031
#
_cell.length_a   1.000
_cell.length_b   1.000
_cell.length_c   1.000
_cell.angle_alpha   90.00
_cell.angle_beta   90.00
_cell.angle_gamma   90.00
#
_symmetry.space_group_name_H-M   'P 1'
#
loop_
_entity.id
_entity.type
_entity.pdbx_description
1 polymer ?
#
loop_
_entity_poly.entity_id
_entity_poly.type
_entity_poly.pdbx_seq_one_letter_code
_entity_poly.pdbx_strand_id
1 'polypeptide(L)'
;MRDFQKEEDIVHSHGMENRGESDKGLIDLAYRSGQISTVSAHTVYEHDEFEYELGLDEKLKHIPARTDRGAPSYFYAVFRTRDGGYGFGVMSAEDVTRHAKKYSKSYSNGPWQTNFEEMAKKTVLKKVLKYAPLKSDFVRALEADGTIKTAISEDM
;
A
#
# COMPACT_ATOMS: atom_id res chain seq x y z
N MET A 1 6.43 13.86 15.69
CA MET A 1 6.13 13.25 15.68
C MET A 1 6.53 12.40 15.91
N ARG A 2 6.75 12.06 16.01
CA ARG A 2 6.84 11.38 16.25
C ARG A 2 6.24 10.45 16.49
N ASP A 3 5.71 10.47 16.61
CA ASP A 3 4.96 9.50 16.89
C ASP A 3 4.39 8.87 15.74
N PHE A 4 4.65 9.22 14.63
CA PHE A 4 4.19 8.61 13.50
C PHE A 4 4.75 7.28 13.37
N GLN A 5 5.89 7.09 13.82
CA GLN A 5 6.45 5.85 13.78
C GLN A 5 5.62 4.92 14.49
N LYS A 6 5.10 5.31 15.59
CA LYS A 6 4.28 4.46 16.28
C LYS A 6 3.12 4.14 15.53
N GLU A 7 2.64 5.05 14.83
CA GLU A 7 1.48 4.80 14.14
C GLU A 7 1.74 3.80 13.10
N GLU A 8 2.84 3.84 12.51
CA GLU A 8 3.12 2.90 11.56
C GLU A 8 3.25 1.59 12.13
N ASP A 9 3.80 1.52 13.28
CA ASP A 9 3.92 0.28 13.88
C ASP A 9 2.58 -0.25 14.10
N ILE A 10 1.65 0.58 14.43
CA ILE A 10 0.36 0.16 14.64
C ILE A 10 -0.21 -0.39 13.42
N VAL A 11 0.09 0.17 12.31
CA VAL A 11 -0.44 -0.29 11.09
C VAL A 11 -0.19 -1.74 10.95
N HIS A 12 0.97 -2.21 11.25
CA HIS A 12 1.12 -3.58 11.03
C HIS A 12 0.82 -4.36 12.28
N SER A 13 0.49 -3.74 13.34
CA SER A 13 0.24 -4.49 14.51
C SER A 13 -1.15 -4.50 14.96
N HIS A 14 -2.01 -3.66 14.52
CA HIS A 14 -3.31 -3.76 15.07
C HIS A 14 -4.37 -3.69 14.06
N GLY A 15 -4.81 -2.67 13.72
CA GLY A 15 -5.95 -2.56 12.91
C GLY A 15 -6.07 -3.52 11.83
N MET A 16 -5.06 -4.17 11.55
CA MET A 16 -5.10 -5.00 10.49
C MET A 16 -5.27 -6.40 10.81
N GLU A 17 -5.31 -6.73 12.00
CA GLU A 17 -5.33 -8.05 12.38
C GLU A 17 -6.15 -8.88 11.59
N ASN A 18 -7.30 -8.63 11.44
CA ASN A 18 -8.13 -9.48 10.73
C ASN A 18 -8.11 -9.38 9.32
N ARG A 19 -8.37 -8.27 8.80
CA ARG A 19 -8.44 -8.15 7.41
C ARG A 19 -7.12 -7.96 6.92
N GLY A 20 -6.26 -7.60 7.77
CA GLY A 20 -4.96 -7.33 7.34
C GLY A 20 -4.13 -8.55 7.19
N GLU A 21 -4.70 -9.70 7.39
CA GLU A 21 -3.96 -10.89 7.24
C GLU A 21 -3.32 -10.96 5.89
N SER A 22 -3.98 -10.54 4.86
CA SER A 22 -3.45 -10.55 3.54
C SER A 22 -2.34 -9.55 3.43
N ASP A 23 -2.53 -8.35 3.97
CA ASP A 23 -1.51 -7.34 3.92
C ASP A 23 -0.32 -7.77 4.74
N LYS A 24 -0.58 -8.40 5.86
CA LYS A 24 0.50 -8.88 6.69
C LYS A 24 1.28 -9.93 5.95
N GLY A 25 0.63 -10.77 5.17
CA GLY A 25 1.32 -11.78 4.40
C GLY A 25 2.25 -11.17 3.36
N LEU A 26 1.82 -10.10 2.70
CA LEU A 26 2.65 -9.45 1.71
C LEU A 26 3.84 -8.77 2.39
N ILE A 27 3.61 -8.15 3.53
CA ILE A 27 4.67 -7.50 4.27
C ILE A 27 5.69 -8.54 4.75
N ASP A 28 5.20 -9.67 5.23
CA ASP A 28 6.09 -10.73 5.70
C ASP A 28 6.94 -11.25 4.54
N LEU A 29 6.35 -11.38 3.36
CA LEU A 29 7.11 -11.84 2.21
C LEU A 29 8.20 -10.84 1.86
N ALA A 30 7.89 -9.55 1.92
CA ALA A 30 8.85 -8.53 1.61
C ALA A 30 10.04 -8.59 2.59
N TYR A 31 9.75 -8.74 3.88
CA TYR A 31 10.82 -8.80 4.85
C TYR A 31 11.65 -10.08 4.69
N ARG A 32 11.02 -11.17 4.32
CA ARG A 32 11.76 -12.41 4.13
C ARG A 32 12.68 -12.38 2.93
N SER A 33 12.51 -11.42 2.03
CA SER A 33 13.40 -11.32 0.89
C SER A 33 14.81 -10.95 1.33
N GLY A 34 14.93 -10.36 2.53
CA GLY A 34 16.21 -9.91 3.03
C GLY A 34 16.67 -8.58 2.44
N GLN A 35 15.89 -7.99 1.54
CA GLN A 35 16.27 -6.74 0.91
C GLN A 35 15.55 -5.54 1.49
N ILE A 36 14.44 -5.78 2.14
CA ILE A 36 13.59 -4.69 2.63
C ILE A 36 13.78 -4.48 4.12
N SER A 37 14.03 -3.24 4.54
CA SER A 37 14.12 -2.92 5.95
C SER A 37 12.78 -2.45 6.51
N THR A 38 11.98 -1.73 5.74
CA THR A 38 10.64 -1.33 6.18
C THR A 38 9.72 -1.26 4.99
N VAL A 39 8.42 -1.51 5.23
CA VAL A 39 7.41 -1.33 4.21
C VAL A 39 6.11 -1.03 4.94
N SER A 40 5.34 -0.08 4.42
CA SER A 40 4.05 0.27 5.00
C SER A 40 3.14 0.86 3.95
N ALA A 41 1.85 0.86 4.23
CA ALA A 41 0.85 1.46 3.35
C ALA A 41 -0.08 2.31 4.20
N HIS A 42 -0.54 3.41 3.67
CA HIS A 42 -1.32 4.38 4.42
C HIS A 42 -2.45 4.99 3.61
N THR A 43 -3.46 5.45 4.32
CA THR A 43 -4.56 6.20 3.70
C THR A 43 -4.34 7.68 3.98
N VAL A 44 -4.49 8.51 2.97
CA VAL A 44 -4.45 9.96 3.13
C VAL A 44 -5.89 10.44 3.04
N TYR A 45 -6.32 11.23 4.02
CA TYR A 45 -7.69 11.73 4.04
C TYR A 45 -7.72 13.17 3.53
N GLU A 46 -8.90 13.65 3.21
CA GLU A 46 -9.08 14.95 2.58
C GLU A 46 -8.41 16.11 3.27
N HIS A 47 -8.45 16.14 4.58
CA HIS A 47 -7.90 17.27 5.30
C HIS A 47 -6.48 17.07 5.81
N ASP A 48 -5.84 15.97 5.42
CA ASP A 48 -4.45 15.74 5.77
C ASP A 48 -3.57 16.62 4.88
N GLU A 49 -2.40 16.93 5.34
CA GLU A 49 -1.44 17.64 4.51
C GLU A 49 -0.70 16.59 3.73
N PHE A 50 -0.72 16.63 2.41
CA PHE A 50 -0.12 15.59 1.60
C PHE A 50 0.48 16.17 0.33
N GLU A 51 1.75 15.87 0.09
CA GLU A 51 2.43 16.32 -1.10
C GLU A 51 3.37 15.23 -1.57
N TYR A 52 3.55 15.07 -2.85
CA TYR A 52 4.54 14.13 -3.35
C TYR A 52 5.05 14.60 -4.70
N GLU A 53 6.27 14.17 -5.02
CA GLU A 53 6.88 14.49 -6.29
C GLU A 53 7.48 13.23 -6.84
N LEU A 54 7.37 13.04 -8.14
CA LEU A 54 7.96 11.89 -8.80
C LEU A 54 9.09 12.39 -9.68
N GLY A 55 9.85 11.51 -10.23
CA GLY A 55 10.97 11.88 -11.08
C GLY A 55 12.28 11.43 -10.46
N LEU A 56 13.33 12.15 -10.73
CA LEU A 56 14.62 11.75 -10.23
C LEU A 56 14.82 11.98 -8.75
N ASP A 57 14.16 13.01 -8.20
CA ASP A 57 14.25 13.28 -6.78
C ASP A 57 12.90 13.11 -6.14
N GLU A 58 12.52 11.87 -5.95
CA GLU A 58 11.20 11.58 -5.44
C GLU A 58 11.05 11.96 -3.98
N LYS A 59 9.94 12.55 -3.62
CA LYS A 59 9.65 12.97 -2.25
C LYS A 59 8.22 12.69 -1.91
N LEU A 60 7.97 12.37 -0.66
CA LEU A 60 6.62 12.15 -0.18
C LEU A 60 6.49 12.68 1.23
N LYS A 61 5.48 13.49 1.48
CA LYS A 61 5.24 14.08 2.78
C LYS A 61 3.77 13.90 3.14
N HIS A 62 3.49 13.41 4.31
CA HIS A 62 2.12 13.19 4.75
C HIS A 62 2.02 13.53 6.22
N ILE A 63 1.19 14.52 6.55
CA ILE A 63 0.96 14.91 7.92
C ILE A 63 -0.54 14.78 8.17
N PRO A 64 -0.95 13.81 8.96
CA PRO A 64 -2.38 13.58 9.19
C PRO A 64 -3.01 14.74 9.93
N ALA A 65 -4.24 15.08 9.57
CA ALA A 65 -4.99 16.10 10.29
C ALA A 65 -5.30 15.56 11.68
N ARG A 66 -5.39 16.45 12.64
CA ARG A 66 -5.66 16.02 14.00
C ARG A 66 -7.08 15.60 14.23
N THR A 67 -8.01 16.24 13.59
CA THR A 67 -9.43 15.93 13.74
C THR A 67 -10.10 16.12 12.41
N ASP A 68 -11.26 15.53 12.26
CA ASP A 68 -12.08 15.73 11.06
C ASP A 68 -11.25 15.54 9.80
N ARG A 69 -10.72 14.37 9.63
CA ARG A 69 -9.84 14.09 8.51
C ARG A 69 -10.58 14.03 7.16
N GLY A 70 -11.88 13.80 7.18
CA GLY A 70 -12.65 13.73 5.95
C GLY A 70 -12.61 12.35 5.31
N ALA A 71 -12.90 12.28 4.04
CA ALA A 71 -12.96 11.01 3.34
C ALA A 71 -11.58 10.64 2.79
N PRO A 72 -11.35 9.37 2.49
CA PRO A 72 -10.07 8.98 1.90
C PRO A 72 -9.86 9.65 0.55
N SER A 73 -8.69 10.18 0.30
CA SER A 73 -8.38 10.82 -0.96
C SER A 73 -7.27 10.15 -1.72
N TYR A 74 -6.25 9.64 -1.01
CA TYR A 74 -5.14 8.93 -1.65
C TYR A 74 -4.72 7.75 -0.80
N PHE A 75 -4.02 6.83 -1.44
CA PHE A 75 -3.43 5.70 -0.74
C PHE A 75 -2.00 5.60 -1.23
N TYR A 76 -1.06 5.35 -0.34
CA TYR A 76 0.32 5.18 -0.79
C TYR A 76 0.99 4.07 -0.01
N ALA A 77 2.04 3.53 -0.59
CA ALA A 77 2.87 2.56 0.10
C ALA A 77 4.31 2.98 -0.10
N VAL A 78 5.15 2.71 0.88
CA VAL A 78 6.54 3.10 0.81
C VAL A 78 7.39 1.97 1.34
N PHE A 79 8.55 1.75 0.75
CA PHE A 79 9.48 0.77 1.28
C PHE A 79 10.86 1.39 1.38
N ARG A 80 11.67 0.85 2.26
CA ARG A 80 13.07 1.22 2.36
C ARG A 80 13.85 -0.06 2.28
N THR A 81 15.01 0.01 1.64
CA THR A 81 15.85 -1.16 1.50
C THR A 81 16.96 -1.11 2.54
N ARG A 82 17.61 -2.23 2.74
CA ARG A 82 18.65 -2.31 3.74
C ARG A 82 19.86 -1.49 3.37
N ASP A 83 20.08 -1.22 2.11
CA ASP A 83 21.21 -0.44 1.68
C ASP A 83 20.90 1.06 1.60
N GLY A 84 19.77 1.48 2.12
CA GLY A 84 19.44 2.90 2.18
C GLY A 84 18.58 3.43 1.06
N GLY A 85 18.17 2.59 0.14
CA GLY A 85 17.27 3.05 -0.91
C GLY A 85 15.84 3.10 -0.46
N TYR A 86 14.97 3.64 -1.28
CA TYR A 86 13.55 3.68 -0.97
C TYR A 86 12.73 3.78 -2.25
N GLY A 87 11.47 3.55 -2.13
CA GLY A 87 10.56 3.75 -3.25
C GLY A 87 9.16 3.88 -2.70
N PHE A 88 8.28 4.49 -3.47
CA PHE A 88 6.89 4.62 -3.05
C PHE A 88 6.00 4.71 -4.27
N GLY A 89 4.72 4.52 -4.05
CA GLY A 89 3.73 4.69 -5.09
C GLY A 89 2.48 5.25 -4.49
N VAL A 90 1.73 6.02 -5.26
CA VAL A 90 0.54 6.72 -4.80
C VAL A 90 -0.60 6.46 -5.78
N MET A 91 -1.79 6.23 -5.27
CA MET A 91 -2.98 6.12 -6.09
C MET A 91 -4.07 6.96 -5.45
N SER A 92 -4.83 7.70 -6.26
CA SER A 92 -5.96 8.44 -5.70
C SER A 92 -7.08 7.46 -5.39
N ALA A 93 -8.01 7.86 -4.54
CA ALA A 93 -9.16 7.03 -4.23
C ALA A 93 -9.95 6.72 -5.49
N GLU A 94 -9.99 7.69 -6.41
CA GLU A 94 -10.70 7.50 -7.64
C GLU A 94 -10.00 6.46 -8.52
N ASP A 95 -8.68 6.51 -8.59
CA ASP A 95 -7.92 5.54 -9.36
C ASP A 95 -8.10 4.14 -8.80
N VAL A 96 -8.08 4.02 -7.49
CA VAL A 96 -8.25 2.73 -6.86
C VAL A 96 -9.63 2.18 -7.16
N THR A 97 -10.66 3.01 -7.10
CA THR A 97 -12.01 2.59 -7.38
C THR A 97 -12.14 2.10 -8.82
N ARG A 98 -11.56 2.84 -9.75
CA ARG A 98 -11.62 2.46 -11.14
C ARG A 98 -10.92 1.12 -11.37
N HIS A 99 -9.79 0.95 -10.72
CA HIS A 99 -9.02 -0.26 -10.82
C HIS A 99 -9.83 -1.44 -10.26
N ALA A 100 -10.44 -1.25 -9.11
CA ALA A 100 -11.22 -2.30 -8.48
C ALA A 100 -12.40 -2.71 -9.34
N LYS A 101 -13.08 -1.76 -9.92
CA LYS A 101 -14.24 -2.07 -10.76
C LYS A 101 -13.81 -2.85 -12.00
N LYS A 102 -12.66 -2.54 -12.52
CA LYS A 102 -12.19 -3.19 -13.73
C LYS A 102 -11.73 -4.62 -13.50
N TYR A 103 -11.07 -4.85 -12.38
CA TYR A 103 -10.41 -6.15 -12.18
C TYR A 103 -11.03 -7.07 -11.14
N SER A 104 -11.91 -6.58 -10.28
CA SER A 104 -12.48 -7.42 -9.25
C SER A 104 -13.82 -7.94 -9.66
N LYS A 105 -13.97 -9.25 -9.69
CA LYS A 105 -15.23 -9.85 -10.05
C LYS A 105 -16.26 -9.70 -8.95
N SER A 106 -15.83 -9.52 -7.73
CA SER A 106 -16.75 -9.38 -6.62
C SER A 106 -16.81 -7.96 -6.08
N TYR A 107 -16.51 -6.99 -6.93
CA TYR A 107 -16.48 -5.60 -6.47
C TYR A 107 -17.78 -5.21 -5.77
N SER A 108 -18.90 -5.56 -6.31
CA SER A 108 -20.18 -5.10 -5.79
C SER A 108 -20.62 -5.75 -4.50
N ASN A 109 -20.10 -6.88 -4.17
CA ASN A 109 -20.57 -7.55 -2.94
C ASN A 109 -19.44 -8.23 -2.19
N GLY A 110 -18.24 -7.76 -2.30
CA GLY A 110 -17.11 -8.34 -1.61
C GLY A 110 -16.41 -7.34 -0.73
N PRO A 111 -15.16 -7.59 -0.38
CA PRO A 111 -14.43 -6.72 0.55
C PRO A 111 -14.19 -5.30 0.04
N TRP A 112 -14.33 -5.07 -1.26
CA TRP A 112 -14.22 -3.71 -1.75
C TRP A 112 -15.35 -2.84 -1.23
N GLN A 113 -16.48 -3.46 -0.85
CA GLN A 113 -17.59 -2.70 -0.31
C GLN A 113 -17.52 -2.58 1.21
N THR A 114 -16.99 -3.58 1.88
CA THR A 114 -16.97 -3.57 3.33
C THR A 114 -15.66 -3.12 3.92
N ASN A 115 -14.55 -3.29 3.19
CA ASN A 115 -13.24 -2.95 3.69
C ASN A 115 -12.42 -2.23 2.63
N PHE A 116 -13.00 -1.18 2.09
CA PHE A 116 -12.39 -0.46 0.98
C PHE A 116 -10.95 -0.01 1.26
N GLU A 117 -10.74 0.61 2.40
CA GLU A 117 -9.41 1.14 2.69
C GLU A 117 -8.36 0.05 2.79
N GLU A 118 -8.73 -1.09 3.36
CA GLU A 118 -7.76 -2.18 3.48
C GLU A 118 -7.45 -2.77 2.11
N MET A 119 -8.44 -2.89 1.26
CA MET A 119 -8.22 -3.39 -0.09
C MET A 119 -7.42 -2.40 -0.91
N ALA A 120 -7.66 -1.11 -0.72
CA ALA A 120 -6.93 -0.08 -1.44
C ALA A 120 -5.45 -0.07 -1.02
N LYS A 121 -5.19 -0.18 0.27
CA LYS A 121 -3.81 -0.24 0.76
C LYS A 121 -3.09 -1.47 0.23
N LYS A 122 -3.79 -2.59 0.17
CA LYS A 122 -3.19 -3.81 -0.34
C LYS A 122 -2.85 -3.63 -1.82
N THR A 123 -3.73 -3.00 -2.58
CA THR A 123 -3.52 -2.77 -3.99
C THR A 123 -2.27 -1.93 -4.25
N VAL A 124 -2.15 -0.79 -3.55
CA VAL A 124 -1.02 0.08 -3.77
C VAL A 124 0.26 -0.57 -3.24
N LEU A 125 0.16 -1.33 -2.16
CA LEU A 125 1.32 -2.01 -1.59
C LEU A 125 1.89 -3.02 -2.59
N LYS A 126 1.03 -3.84 -3.17
CA LYS A 126 1.48 -4.83 -4.11
C LYS A 126 2.09 -4.17 -5.34
N LYS A 127 1.48 -3.07 -5.79
CA LYS A 127 1.98 -2.36 -6.94
C LYS A 127 3.40 -1.83 -6.67
N VAL A 128 3.62 -1.30 -5.49
CA VAL A 128 4.91 -0.77 -5.11
C VAL A 128 5.95 -1.86 -4.95
N LEU A 129 5.58 -2.96 -4.32
CA LEU A 129 6.52 -4.05 -4.11
C LEU A 129 6.95 -4.70 -5.40
N LYS A 130 6.17 -4.56 -6.46
CA LYS A 130 6.53 -5.11 -7.73
C LYS A 130 7.82 -4.49 -8.25
N TYR A 131 8.08 -3.24 -7.89
CA TYR A 131 9.28 -2.55 -8.33
C TYR A 131 10.40 -2.55 -7.28
N ALA A 132 10.17 -3.19 -6.14
CA ALA A 132 11.21 -3.25 -5.12
C ALA A 132 12.25 -4.29 -5.52
N PRO A 133 13.47 -4.16 -5.03
CA PRO A 133 14.54 -5.10 -5.38
C PRO A 133 14.37 -6.41 -4.60
N LEU A 134 13.44 -7.23 -5.02
CA LEU A 134 13.17 -8.51 -4.38
C LEU A 134 13.73 -9.64 -5.22
N LYS A 135 13.94 -10.76 -4.59
CA LYS A 135 14.41 -11.92 -5.32
C LYS A 135 13.30 -12.38 -6.24
N SER A 136 13.67 -12.97 -7.36
CA SER A 136 12.68 -13.31 -8.36
C SER A 136 11.61 -14.29 -7.88
N ASP A 137 11.95 -15.18 -6.97
CA ASP A 137 10.92 -16.07 -6.45
C ASP A 137 9.91 -15.33 -5.61
N PHE A 138 10.28 -14.22 -4.96
CA PHE A 138 9.35 -13.42 -4.22
C PHE A 138 8.46 -12.65 -5.18
N VAL A 139 8.99 -12.19 -6.28
CA VAL A 139 8.20 -11.49 -7.27
C VAL A 139 7.14 -12.44 -7.81
N ARG A 140 7.52 -13.69 -8.06
CA ARG A 140 6.59 -14.66 -8.56
C ARG A 140 5.49 -14.93 -7.52
N ALA A 141 5.85 -14.98 -6.25
CA ALA A 141 4.87 -15.19 -5.20
C ALA A 141 3.89 -14.02 -5.11
N LEU A 142 4.37 -12.80 -5.30
CA LEU A 142 3.50 -11.64 -5.27
C LEU A 142 2.52 -11.70 -6.43
N GLU A 143 2.98 -12.09 -7.58
CA GLU A 143 2.11 -12.17 -8.74
C GLU A 143 1.08 -13.28 -8.63
N ALA A 144 1.39 -14.28 -7.85
CA ALA A 144 0.47 -15.38 -7.67
C ALA A 144 -0.64 -15.07 -6.66
N ASP A 145 -0.54 -13.94 -5.94
CA ASP A 145 -1.56 -13.55 -5.01
C ASP A 145 -2.80 -13.24 -5.84
N GLY A 146 -3.82 -14.02 -5.71
CA GLY A 146 -4.98 -13.95 -6.58
C GLY A 146 -5.82 -12.71 -6.48
N THR A 147 -5.78 -11.99 -5.37
CA THR A 147 -6.67 -10.86 -5.18
C THR A 147 -6.48 -9.75 -6.20
N ILE A 148 -5.25 -9.39 -6.50
CA ILE A 148 -5.03 -8.33 -7.45
C ILE A 148 -4.02 -8.72 -8.50
N LYS A 149 -3.86 -10.02 -8.72
CA LYS A 149 -2.91 -10.51 -9.68
C LYS A 149 -3.10 -9.94 -11.07
N THR A 150 -4.29 -9.95 -11.55
CA THR A 150 -4.56 -9.47 -12.89
C THR A 150 -4.23 -8.00 -13.02
N ALA A 151 -4.61 -7.23 -12.03
CA ALA A 151 -4.35 -5.81 -12.05
C ALA A 151 -2.85 -5.54 -12.14
N ILE A 152 -2.06 -6.29 -11.41
CA ILE A 152 -0.64 -6.08 -11.45
C ILE A 152 -0.06 -6.45 -12.79
N SER A 153 -0.55 -7.50 -13.40
CA SER A 153 -0.06 -7.91 -14.68
C SER A 153 -0.36 -6.85 -15.72
N GLU A 154 -1.52 -6.25 -15.64
CA GLU A 154 -1.90 -5.24 -16.61
C GLU A 154 -1.02 -4.00 -16.48
N ASP A 155 -0.54 -3.72 -15.30
CA ASP A 155 0.26 -2.55 -15.09
C ASP A 155 1.66 -2.70 -15.61
N MET A 156 2.03 -3.86 -16.03
CA MET A 156 3.31 -4.02 -16.62
C MET A 156 3.26 -3.69 -18.07
#